data_7edfb1a08c05f06420cd4702a67116e4
#
_entry.id   7edfb1a08c05f06420cd4702a67116e4
#
_cell.length_a   1.000
_cell.length_b   1.000
_cell.length_c   1.000
_cell.angle_alpha   90.00
_cell.angle_beta   90.00
_cell.angle_gamma   90.00
#
_symmetry.space_group_name_H-M   'P 1'
#
loop_
_entity.id
_entity.type
_entity.pdbx_description
1 polymer ?
#
loop_
_entity_poly.entity_id
_entity_poly.type
_entity_poly.pdbx_seq_one_letter_code
_entity_poly.pdbx_strand_id
1 'polypeptide(L)'
;MRLARTARIRGEGGLALLVIVLLLLGGIVWWLYSSRQDAEKNARIFATEVAKRVAINYDEKYLHVHLSPDAQKTYLRSSRDRLLDRLREFGALTQPIEVQGDVLFTSYFFDPHGQYHAQLKYPAGPAQLDIDISRGMTVWQVDAINLSAVPPTAATPAPAPVAASPTPTPTPEPAQKLKRKRIR
;
A
#
# COMPACT_ATOMS: atom_id res chain seq x y z
N MET A 1 -7.85 -45.24 63.49
CA MET A 1 -8.68 -44.70 62.41
C MET A 1 -8.03 -43.43 61.89
N ARG A 2 -7.35 -43.49 60.74
CA ARG A 2 -6.84 -42.35 60.01
C ARG A 2 -7.51 -42.31 58.66
N LEU A 3 -8.52 -41.48 58.52
CA LEU A 3 -9.24 -41.28 57.28
C LEU A 3 -8.46 -40.36 56.37
N ALA A 4 -8.26 -40.83 55.16
CA ALA A 4 -7.57 -40.26 54.05
C ALA A 4 -8.14 -38.89 53.66
N ARG A 5 -7.27 -37.90 53.65
CA ARG A 5 -7.50 -36.56 53.05
C ARG A 5 -6.76 -36.51 51.72
N THR A 6 -7.26 -37.24 50.74
CA THR A 6 -6.71 -37.21 49.37
C THR A 6 -7.85 -37.10 48.39
N ALA A 7 -8.30 -35.91 48.09
CA ALA A 7 -9.07 -35.63 46.87
C ALA A 7 -9.57 -34.17 46.81
N ARG A 8 -8.67 -33.19 46.75
CA ARG A 8 -9.11 -31.82 46.42
C ARG A 8 -8.11 -30.95 45.66
N ILE A 9 -7.16 -31.57 44.97
CA ILE A 9 -6.15 -30.80 44.18
C ILE A 9 -6.35 -31.00 42.67
N ARG A 10 -7.48 -31.53 42.19
CA ARG A 10 -7.68 -31.83 40.76
C ARG A 10 -8.35 -30.71 39.94
N GLY A 11 -8.90 -29.68 40.56
CA GLY A 11 -9.62 -28.63 39.87
C GLY A 11 -8.82 -27.34 39.61
N GLU A 12 -7.93 -26.97 40.52
CA GLU A 12 -7.24 -25.67 40.47
C GLU A 12 -6.05 -25.66 39.50
N GLY A 13 -5.37 -26.78 39.29
CA GLY A 13 -4.26 -26.87 38.35
C GLY A 13 -4.68 -26.76 36.89
N GLY A 14 -5.88 -27.23 36.54
CA GLY A 14 -6.40 -27.17 35.19
C GLY A 14 -6.71 -25.74 34.73
N LEU A 15 -7.26 -24.91 35.61
CA LEU A 15 -7.58 -23.52 35.32
C LEU A 15 -6.31 -22.68 35.19
N ALA A 16 -5.30 -22.90 36.07
CA ALA A 16 -4.02 -22.22 35.98
C ALA A 16 -3.30 -22.58 34.67
N LEU A 17 -3.30 -23.84 34.26
CA LEU A 17 -2.69 -24.28 33.00
C LEU A 17 -3.42 -23.67 31.80
N LEU A 18 -4.74 -23.60 31.81
CA LEU A 18 -5.54 -22.95 30.76
C LEU A 18 -5.19 -21.47 30.62
N VAL A 19 -5.06 -20.74 31.73
CA VAL A 19 -4.67 -19.32 31.74
C VAL A 19 -3.26 -19.14 31.16
N ILE A 20 -2.31 -20.00 31.52
CA ILE A 20 -0.94 -19.96 30.98
C ILE A 20 -0.97 -20.20 29.47
N VAL A 21 -1.72 -21.19 28.99
CA VAL A 21 -1.84 -21.47 27.53
C VAL A 21 -2.47 -20.30 26.80
N LEU A 22 -3.52 -19.65 27.35
CA LEU A 22 -4.11 -18.45 26.76
C LEU A 22 -3.14 -17.28 26.69
N LEU A 23 -2.35 -17.06 27.74
CA LEU A 23 -1.33 -16.01 27.73
C LEU A 23 -0.24 -16.28 26.72
N LEU A 24 0.22 -17.52 26.56
CA LEU A 24 1.20 -17.90 25.55
C LEU A 24 0.64 -17.70 24.13
N LEU A 25 -0.58 -18.15 23.87
CA LEU A 25 -1.24 -17.94 22.57
C LEU A 25 -1.41 -16.44 22.27
N GLY A 26 -1.87 -15.66 23.25
CA GLY A 26 -2.00 -14.22 23.12
C GLY A 26 -0.65 -13.55 22.82
N GLY A 27 0.42 -13.97 23.51
CA GLY A 27 1.77 -13.49 23.28
C GLY A 27 2.29 -13.83 21.86
N ILE A 28 2.04 -15.05 21.40
CA ILE A 28 2.41 -15.48 20.03
C ILE A 28 1.66 -14.64 18.99
N VAL A 29 0.34 -14.48 19.13
CA VAL A 29 -0.48 -13.69 18.20
C VAL A 29 -0.01 -12.22 18.18
N TRP A 30 0.25 -11.64 19.35
CA TRP A 30 0.79 -10.30 19.47
C TRP A 30 2.15 -10.15 18.77
N TRP A 31 3.06 -11.07 18.99
CA TRP A 31 4.38 -11.06 18.38
C TRP A 31 4.30 -11.18 16.85
N LEU A 32 3.44 -12.06 16.34
CA LEU A 32 3.22 -12.22 14.90
C LEU A 32 2.65 -10.95 14.27
N TYR A 33 1.69 -10.31 14.92
CA TYR A 33 1.11 -9.06 14.44
C TYR A 33 2.13 -7.91 14.41
N SER A 34 2.90 -7.77 15.49
CA SER A 34 3.97 -6.77 15.58
C SER A 34 5.04 -6.98 14.50
N SER A 35 5.45 -8.23 14.28
CA SER A 35 6.43 -8.59 13.25
C SER A 35 5.99 -8.22 11.83
N ARG A 36 4.69 -8.31 11.53
CA ARG A 36 4.14 -7.88 10.23
C ARG A 36 4.23 -6.37 10.05
N GLN A 37 3.82 -5.59 11.04
CA GLN A 37 3.91 -4.14 10.96
C GLN A 37 5.35 -3.65 10.78
N ASP A 38 6.30 -4.29 11.46
CA ASP A 38 7.71 -3.95 11.32
C ASP A 38 8.24 -4.32 9.92
N ALA A 39 7.77 -5.43 9.35
CA ALA A 39 8.11 -5.81 7.98
C ALA A 39 7.59 -4.79 6.97
N GLU A 40 6.34 -4.34 7.08
CA GLU A 40 5.74 -3.31 6.20
C GLU A 40 6.49 -1.98 6.29
N LYS A 41 6.82 -1.52 7.50
CA LYS A 41 7.59 -0.29 7.69
C LYS A 41 8.98 -0.40 7.06
N ASN A 42 9.68 -1.50 7.31
CA ASN A 42 11.02 -1.73 6.80
C ASN A 42 11.03 -1.86 5.27
N ALA A 43 10.01 -2.52 4.69
CA ALA A 43 9.83 -2.60 3.26
C ALA A 43 9.66 -1.22 2.61
N ARG A 44 8.81 -0.37 3.19
CA ARG A 44 8.58 0.98 2.70
C ARG A 44 9.83 1.85 2.81
N ILE A 45 10.55 1.75 3.92
CA ILE A 45 11.84 2.46 4.10
C ILE A 45 12.82 2.01 3.02
N PHE A 46 12.96 0.70 2.81
CA PHE A 46 13.84 0.13 1.80
C PHE A 46 13.46 0.59 0.38
N ALA A 47 12.18 0.47 -0.01
CA ALA A 47 11.71 0.93 -1.32
C ALA A 47 11.96 2.42 -1.53
N THR A 48 11.76 3.24 -0.50
CA THR A 48 12.04 4.69 -0.55
C THR A 48 13.54 4.96 -0.74
N GLU A 49 14.39 4.22 -0.06
CA GLU A 49 15.85 4.36 -0.21
C GLU A 49 16.30 3.93 -1.61
N VAL A 50 15.78 2.80 -2.12
CA VAL A 50 16.04 2.35 -3.52
C VAL A 50 15.62 3.44 -4.50
N ALA A 51 14.39 3.96 -4.38
CA ALA A 51 13.90 5.01 -5.25
C ALA A 51 14.81 6.25 -5.25
N LYS A 52 15.24 6.71 -4.06
CA LYS A 52 16.15 7.85 -3.90
C LYS A 52 17.53 7.57 -4.51
N ARG A 53 18.12 6.41 -4.22
CA ARG A 53 19.45 6.05 -4.74
C ARG A 53 19.46 5.93 -6.25
N VAL A 54 18.39 5.38 -6.82
CA VAL A 54 18.28 5.17 -8.26
C VAL A 54 17.91 6.47 -8.98
N ALA A 55 16.88 7.20 -8.50
CA ALA A 55 16.34 8.35 -9.22
C ALA A 55 17.08 9.67 -8.96
N ILE A 56 17.77 9.81 -7.81
CA ILE A 56 18.50 11.03 -7.48
C ILE A 56 20.00 10.83 -7.68
N ASN A 57 20.55 9.75 -7.13
CA ASN A 57 22.00 9.54 -7.10
C ASN A 57 22.50 8.75 -8.32
N TYR A 58 21.60 8.15 -9.09
CA TYR A 58 21.93 7.29 -10.24
C TYR A 58 22.96 6.19 -9.89
N ASP A 59 22.79 5.60 -8.67
CA ASP A 59 23.75 4.68 -8.08
C ASP A 59 23.52 3.25 -8.60
N GLU A 60 24.18 2.93 -9.71
CA GLU A 60 24.18 1.58 -10.32
C GLU A 60 24.70 0.52 -9.38
N LYS A 61 25.76 0.84 -8.61
CA LYS A 61 26.37 -0.11 -7.70
C LYS A 61 25.42 -0.49 -6.57
N TYR A 62 24.71 0.49 -6.01
CA TYR A 62 23.69 0.25 -4.99
C TYR A 62 22.60 -0.66 -5.53
N LEU A 63 22.07 -0.34 -6.72
CA LEU A 63 21.03 -1.16 -7.36
C LEU A 63 21.53 -2.60 -7.57
N HIS A 64 22.74 -2.78 -8.11
CA HIS A 64 23.29 -4.11 -8.37
C HIS A 64 23.41 -4.97 -7.10
N VAL A 65 23.87 -4.38 -6.00
CA VAL A 65 24.06 -5.10 -4.73
C VAL A 65 22.74 -5.53 -4.11
N HIS A 66 21.68 -4.74 -4.31
CA HIS A 66 20.37 -5.01 -3.74
C HIS A 66 19.39 -5.76 -4.64
N LEU A 67 19.78 -6.05 -5.90
CA LEU A 67 19.01 -6.95 -6.75
C LEU A 67 19.03 -8.38 -6.20
N SER A 68 17.87 -9.04 -6.24
CA SER A 68 17.80 -10.47 -5.95
C SER A 68 18.65 -11.30 -6.93
N PRO A 69 19.09 -12.52 -6.57
CA PRO A 69 19.93 -13.35 -7.45
C PRO A 69 19.30 -13.62 -8.82
N ASP A 70 17.96 -13.72 -8.89
CA ASP A 70 17.26 -13.93 -10.15
C ASP A 70 17.11 -12.63 -10.94
N ALA A 71 16.88 -11.51 -10.25
CA ALA A 71 16.89 -10.20 -10.87
C ALA A 71 18.28 -9.83 -11.44
N GLN A 72 19.38 -10.22 -10.79
CA GLN A 72 20.73 -10.00 -11.31
C GLN A 72 20.98 -10.70 -12.62
N LYS A 73 20.38 -11.87 -12.84
CA LYS A 73 20.46 -12.61 -14.12
C LYS A 73 19.65 -11.92 -15.22
N THR A 74 18.52 -11.34 -14.85
CA THR A 74 17.60 -10.67 -15.79
C THR A 74 18.07 -9.26 -16.14
N TYR A 75 18.48 -8.49 -15.14
CA TYR A 75 18.94 -7.11 -15.28
C TYR A 75 20.45 -7.07 -15.50
N LEU A 76 20.89 -7.37 -16.71
CA LEU A 76 22.28 -7.23 -17.12
C LEU A 76 22.75 -5.78 -16.93
N ARG A 77 24.06 -5.57 -16.83
CA ARG A 77 24.65 -4.23 -16.68
C ARG A 77 24.10 -3.25 -17.71
N SER A 78 24.04 -3.66 -18.98
CA SER A 78 23.51 -2.82 -20.06
C SER A 78 22.04 -2.40 -19.89
N SER A 79 21.23 -3.20 -19.17
CA SER A 79 19.84 -2.87 -18.88
C SER A 79 19.74 -1.87 -17.74
N ARG A 80 20.60 -2.02 -16.72
CA ARG A 80 20.69 -1.07 -15.61
C ARG A 80 21.23 0.28 -16.08
N ASP A 81 22.26 0.29 -16.89
CA ASP A 81 22.82 1.52 -17.48
C ASP A 81 21.76 2.26 -18.29
N ARG A 82 21.00 1.55 -19.13
CA ARG A 82 19.89 2.15 -19.91
C ARG A 82 18.79 2.72 -19.03
N LEU A 83 18.45 2.09 -17.91
CA LEU A 83 17.49 2.64 -16.95
C LEU A 83 17.99 3.95 -16.36
N LEU A 84 19.25 3.97 -15.91
CA LEU A 84 19.86 5.16 -15.31
C LEU A 84 20.05 6.28 -16.34
N ASP A 85 20.41 5.97 -17.58
CA ASP A 85 20.53 6.96 -18.65
C ASP A 85 19.18 7.61 -18.95
N ARG A 86 18.11 6.83 -19.03
CA ARG A 86 16.76 7.39 -19.16
C ARG A 86 16.38 8.31 -18.00
N LEU A 87 16.71 7.93 -16.77
CA LEU A 87 16.47 8.80 -15.61
C LEU A 87 17.27 10.10 -15.70
N ARG A 88 18.51 10.06 -16.19
CA ARG A 88 19.34 11.26 -16.42
C ARG A 88 18.75 12.16 -17.52
N GLU A 89 18.19 11.57 -18.58
CA GLU A 89 17.53 12.32 -19.67
C GLU A 89 16.32 13.12 -19.17
N PHE A 90 15.59 12.65 -18.16
CA PHE A 90 14.48 13.40 -17.54
C PHE A 90 14.95 14.61 -16.75
N GLY A 91 16.23 14.65 -16.33
CA GLY A 91 16.83 15.73 -15.57
C GLY A 91 16.69 15.59 -14.06
N ALA A 92 16.87 16.69 -13.33
CA ALA A 92 16.76 16.69 -11.88
C ALA A 92 15.30 16.71 -11.43
N LEU A 93 15.01 15.99 -10.36
CA LEU A 93 13.67 15.96 -9.74
C LEU A 93 13.28 17.35 -9.24
N THR A 94 12.05 17.75 -9.52
CA THR A 94 11.49 19.04 -9.08
C THR A 94 10.79 18.98 -7.74
N GLN A 95 10.40 17.78 -7.31
CA GLN A 95 9.67 17.53 -6.06
C GLN A 95 10.23 16.30 -5.32
N PRO A 96 10.00 16.19 -4.01
CA PRO A 96 10.33 15.00 -3.25
C PRO A 96 9.66 13.76 -3.85
N ILE A 97 10.33 12.61 -3.74
CA ILE A 97 9.81 11.34 -4.22
C ILE A 97 8.71 10.87 -3.25
N GLU A 98 7.53 10.62 -3.79
CA GLU A 98 6.44 9.97 -3.05
C GLU A 98 6.39 8.50 -3.42
N VAL A 99 6.58 7.62 -2.42
CA VAL A 99 6.53 6.17 -2.58
C VAL A 99 5.24 5.65 -1.98
N GLN A 100 4.43 5.01 -2.80
CA GLN A 100 3.18 4.38 -2.41
C GLN A 100 3.26 2.90 -2.75
N GLY A 101 2.62 2.07 -1.94
CA GLY A 101 2.60 0.62 -2.17
C GLY A 101 2.38 -0.15 -0.89
N ASP A 102 2.17 -1.43 -1.04
CA ASP A 102 1.83 -2.34 0.03
C ASP A 102 2.69 -3.60 -0.02
N VAL A 103 2.76 -4.28 1.12
CA VAL A 103 3.40 -5.59 1.25
C VAL A 103 2.34 -6.69 1.23
N LEU A 104 2.48 -7.61 0.32
CA LEU A 104 1.68 -8.83 0.26
C LEU A 104 2.47 -9.98 0.89
N PHE A 105 1.81 -10.74 1.74
CA PHE A 105 2.40 -11.93 2.35
C PHE A 105 1.85 -13.17 1.63
N THR A 106 2.67 -13.84 0.85
CA THR A 106 2.27 -15.05 0.11
C THR A 106 1.95 -16.21 1.06
N SER A 107 2.64 -16.28 2.18
CA SER A 107 2.33 -17.17 3.29
C SER A 107 2.00 -16.34 4.53
N TYR A 108 1.14 -16.84 5.42
CA TYR A 108 0.70 -16.10 6.60
C TYR A 108 1.85 -15.48 7.42
N PHE A 109 3.06 -16.03 7.32
CA PHE A 109 4.22 -15.61 8.14
C PHE A 109 5.54 -15.52 7.36
N PHE A 110 5.58 -15.99 6.10
CA PHE A 110 6.83 -16.09 5.34
C PHE A 110 6.63 -15.49 3.94
N ASP A 111 7.75 -15.09 3.33
CA ASP A 111 7.85 -14.51 1.98
C ASP A 111 7.02 -13.24 1.76
N PRO A 112 7.35 -12.15 2.46
CA PRO A 112 6.76 -10.85 2.15
C PRO A 112 7.29 -10.35 0.81
N HIS A 113 6.36 -10.00 -0.09
CA HIS A 113 6.61 -9.31 -1.35
C HIS A 113 5.98 -7.94 -1.30
N GLY A 114 6.70 -6.92 -1.70
CA GLY A 114 6.20 -5.54 -1.74
C GLY A 114 6.17 -5.03 -3.18
N GLN A 115 5.08 -4.36 -3.54
CA GLN A 115 4.97 -3.63 -4.79
C GLN A 115 4.85 -2.14 -4.47
N TYR A 116 5.82 -1.37 -4.95
CA TYR A 116 5.92 0.05 -4.67
C TYR A 116 6.00 0.85 -5.94
N HIS A 117 5.30 1.96 -5.95
CA HIS A 117 5.27 2.91 -7.05
C HIS A 117 5.80 4.25 -6.55
N ALA A 118 6.93 4.67 -7.07
CA ALA A 118 7.52 5.97 -6.78
C ALA A 118 7.11 6.97 -7.86
N GLN A 119 6.38 8.00 -7.47
CA GLN A 119 6.02 9.09 -8.37
C GLN A 119 7.19 10.07 -8.46
N LEU A 120 7.69 10.26 -9.68
CA LEU A 120 8.82 11.13 -10.00
C LEU A 120 8.32 12.30 -10.85
N LYS A 121 8.57 13.52 -10.38
CA LYS A 121 8.20 14.72 -11.13
C LYS A 121 9.46 15.38 -11.66
N TYR A 122 9.62 15.30 -12.96
CA TYR A 122 10.72 15.89 -13.70
C TYR A 122 10.28 17.10 -14.52
N PRO A 123 11.20 18.01 -14.93
CA PRO A 123 10.87 19.08 -15.87
C PRO A 123 10.35 18.56 -17.21
N ALA A 124 10.84 17.40 -17.66
CA ALA A 124 10.43 16.76 -18.90
C ALA A 124 9.03 16.11 -18.83
N GLY A 125 8.48 15.92 -17.63
CA GLY A 125 7.17 15.30 -17.40
C GLY A 125 7.15 14.34 -16.22
N PRO A 126 5.98 13.90 -15.80
CA PRO A 126 5.83 12.92 -14.73
C PRO A 126 6.29 11.53 -15.20
N ALA A 127 7.00 10.83 -14.34
CA ALA A 127 7.38 9.43 -14.52
C ALA A 127 7.03 8.63 -13.27
N GLN A 128 6.89 7.33 -13.43
CA GLN A 128 6.64 6.41 -12.33
C GLN A 128 7.72 5.33 -12.35
N LEU A 129 8.31 5.09 -11.20
CA LEU A 129 9.26 4.02 -10.98
C LEU A 129 8.56 2.93 -10.18
N ASP A 130 8.35 1.78 -10.81
CA ASP A 130 7.76 0.61 -10.18
C ASP A 130 8.88 -0.26 -9.64
N ILE A 131 8.77 -0.65 -8.37
CA ILE A 131 9.78 -1.40 -7.63
C ILE A 131 9.10 -2.58 -6.95
N ASP A 132 9.43 -3.78 -7.40
CA ASP A 132 9.02 -5.00 -6.74
C ASP A 132 10.16 -5.47 -5.83
N ILE A 133 9.84 -5.72 -4.59
CA ILE A 133 10.79 -6.17 -3.58
C ILE A 133 10.33 -7.45 -2.92
N SER A 134 11.27 -8.28 -2.54
CA SER A 134 11.04 -9.43 -1.69
C SER A 134 12.00 -9.45 -0.52
N ARG A 135 11.66 -10.20 0.49
CA ARG A 135 12.55 -10.41 1.63
C ARG A 135 13.17 -11.80 1.51
N GLY A 136 14.48 -11.84 1.22
CA GLY A 136 15.26 -13.04 1.41
C GLY A 136 15.30 -13.44 2.89
N MET A 137 16.22 -14.29 3.31
CA MET A 137 16.27 -14.77 4.69
C MET A 137 16.28 -13.65 5.74
N THR A 138 16.98 -12.54 5.49
CA THR A 138 17.13 -11.43 6.47
C THR A 138 17.06 -10.04 5.83
N VAL A 139 17.26 -9.92 4.53
CA VAL A 139 17.47 -8.63 3.83
C VAL A 139 16.43 -8.45 2.75
N TRP A 140 15.94 -7.22 2.60
CA TRP A 140 15.09 -6.83 1.47
C TRP A 140 15.93 -6.75 0.20
N GLN A 141 15.38 -7.26 -0.90
CA GLN A 141 16.00 -7.30 -2.22
C GLN A 141 15.02 -6.78 -3.27
N VAL A 142 15.55 -6.25 -4.36
CA VAL A 142 14.77 -5.78 -5.50
C VAL A 142 14.64 -6.93 -6.51
N ASP A 143 13.42 -7.34 -6.80
CA ASP A 143 13.12 -8.38 -7.78
C ASP A 143 12.88 -7.82 -9.17
N ALA A 144 12.22 -6.66 -9.24
CA ALA A 144 12.02 -5.95 -10.49
C ALA A 144 12.04 -4.44 -10.28
N ILE A 145 12.50 -3.74 -11.32
CA ILE A 145 12.47 -2.28 -11.36
C ILE A 145 12.14 -1.83 -12.78
N ASN A 146 11.09 -1.04 -12.93
CA ASN A 146 10.61 -0.54 -14.20
C ASN A 146 10.35 0.96 -14.15
N LEU A 147 10.71 1.66 -15.21
CA LEU A 147 10.45 3.08 -15.37
C LEU A 147 9.39 3.27 -16.46
N SER A 148 8.26 3.85 -16.09
CA SER A 148 7.17 4.20 -17.00
C SER A 148 7.05 5.72 -17.08
N ALA A 149 7.02 6.26 -18.28
CA ALA A 149 6.58 7.64 -18.47
C ALA A 149 5.04 7.66 -18.27
N VAL A 150 4.59 8.42 -17.30
CA VAL A 150 3.15 8.62 -17.13
C VAL A 150 2.72 9.62 -18.21
N PRO A 151 1.88 9.23 -19.19
CA PRO A 151 1.34 10.21 -20.12
C PRO A 151 0.67 11.31 -19.28
N PRO A 152 0.80 12.60 -19.65
CA PRO A 152 0.11 13.65 -18.94
C PRO A 152 -1.36 13.24 -18.87
N THR A 153 -1.85 12.95 -17.67
CA THR A 153 -3.25 12.64 -17.45
C THR A 153 -3.99 13.83 -18.05
N ALA A 154 -4.70 13.61 -19.17
CA ALA A 154 -5.56 14.63 -19.74
C ALA A 154 -6.37 15.14 -18.55
N ALA A 155 -6.14 16.41 -18.19
CA ALA A 155 -6.80 17.01 -17.05
C ALA A 155 -8.27 16.60 -17.15
N THR A 156 -8.76 15.87 -16.16
CA THR A 156 -10.18 15.49 -16.09
C THR A 156 -10.91 16.75 -16.47
N PRO A 157 -11.67 16.78 -17.60
CA PRO A 157 -12.33 18.00 -18.01
C PRO A 157 -13.11 18.46 -16.80
N ALA A 158 -12.81 19.70 -16.36
CA ALA A 158 -13.51 20.31 -15.24
C ALA A 158 -15.00 20.03 -15.46
N PRO A 159 -15.74 19.50 -14.47
CA PRO A 159 -17.14 19.17 -14.65
C PRO A 159 -17.78 20.40 -15.31
N ALA A 160 -18.28 20.19 -16.54
CA ALA A 160 -18.93 21.27 -17.29
C ALA A 160 -19.92 21.93 -16.31
N PRO A 161 -19.94 23.28 -16.22
CA PRO A 161 -20.88 23.95 -15.33
C PRO A 161 -22.25 23.34 -15.63
N VAL A 162 -22.81 22.70 -14.62
CA VAL A 162 -24.13 22.08 -14.72
C VAL A 162 -25.04 23.17 -15.22
N ALA A 163 -25.46 23.08 -16.49
CA ALA A 163 -26.41 23.99 -17.07
C ALA A 163 -27.58 24.00 -16.09
N ALA A 164 -27.86 25.16 -15.50
CA ALA A 164 -28.93 25.34 -14.56
C ALA A 164 -30.18 24.71 -15.18
N SER A 165 -30.71 23.67 -14.54
CA SER A 165 -31.97 23.05 -14.97
C SER A 165 -33.01 24.16 -15.11
N PRO A 166 -33.75 24.23 -16.21
CA PRO A 166 -34.75 25.26 -16.37
C PRO A 166 -35.73 25.15 -15.20
N THR A 167 -35.91 26.26 -14.49
CA THR A 167 -36.89 26.42 -13.42
C THR A 167 -38.25 25.92 -13.94
N PRO A 168 -38.93 24.99 -13.25
CA PRO A 168 -40.23 24.51 -13.69
C PRO A 168 -41.19 25.70 -13.70
N THR A 169 -41.73 26.02 -14.90
CA THR A 169 -42.78 26.99 -15.10
C THR A 169 -43.96 26.63 -14.20
N PRO A 170 -44.48 27.57 -13.37
CA PRO A 170 -45.62 27.27 -12.50
C PRO A 170 -46.84 26.91 -13.39
N THR A 171 -47.30 25.69 -13.22
CA THR A 171 -48.56 25.21 -13.81
C THR A 171 -49.72 26.08 -13.33
N PRO A 172 -50.54 26.67 -14.23
CA PRO A 172 -51.67 27.47 -13.79
C PRO A 172 -52.68 26.59 -13.05
N GLU A 173 -52.99 27.01 -11.86
CA GLU A 173 -53.94 26.39 -10.94
C GLU A 173 -55.37 26.41 -11.60
N PRO A 174 -56.09 25.28 -11.65
CA PRO A 174 -57.43 25.25 -12.23
C PRO A 174 -58.39 25.98 -11.34
N ALA A 175 -59.07 26.99 -11.91
CA ALA A 175 -60.05 27.82 -11.25
C ALA A 175 -61.13 26.98 -10.52
N GLN A 176 -61.21 27.15 -9.22
CA GLN A 176 -62.28 26.56 -8.41
C GLN A 176 -63.60 27.16 -8.81
N LYS A 177 -64.50 26.35 -9.36
CA LYS A 177 -65.90 26.68 -9.59
C LYS A 177 -66.63 26.86 -8.26
N LEU A 178 -66.93 28.10 -7.88
CA LEU A 178 -67.82 28.47 -6.80
C LEU A 178 -69.22 27.89 -7.04
N LYS A 179 -69.57 26.84 -6.29
CA LYS A 179 -70.95 26.35 -6.19
C LYS A 179 -71.77 27.35 -5.40
N ARG A 180 -72.60 28.16 -6.10
CA ARG A 180 -73.66 28.96 -5.50
C ARG A 180 -74.66 28.03 -4.84
N LYS A 181 -74.73 27.99 -3.55
CA LYS A 181 -75.81 27.37 -2.77
C LYS A 181 -77.04 28.28 -2.78
N ARG A 182 -78.08 27.90 -3.50
CA ARG A 182 -79.37 28.56 -3.49
C ARG A 182 -80.12 28.13 -2.24
N ILE A 183 -80.50 29.10 -1.37
CA ILE A 183 -81.35 28.93 -0.22
C ILE A 183 -82.76 29.16 -0.65
N ARG A 184 -83.65 28.27 -0.32
CA ARG A 184 -85.04 28.42 -0.10
C ARG A 184 -85.41 28.15 1.34
#